data_a577a2f14d7140263c1fc53fa50e5eae
#
_entry.id   a577a2f14d7140263c1fc53fa50e5eae
#
_cell.length_a   1.000
_cell.length_b   1.000
_cell.length_c   1.000
_cell.angle_alpha   90.00
_cell.angle_beta   90.00
_cell.angle_gamma   90.00
#
_symmetry.space_group_name_H-M   'P 1'
#
loop_
_entity.id
_entity.type
_entity.pdbx_description
1 polymer ?
#
loop_
_entity_poly.entity_id
_entity_poly.type
_entity_poly.pdbx_seq_one_letter_code
_entity_poly.pdbx_strand_id
1 'polypeptide(L)'
;MVKRHPEFDEFENARIAIPKTVVLCTDVFDEFMDTNNLYQIALSDADDATILKYFLKAKLPDRLIEDFFTFFDVVKSPIAIRSSSLLEDSHYQPFAGIYNTYMIPYLDDRYEMLRMLSDAIKGVYASVYFRDSKAYMQATSNVIDQEKMAVILQEVVGNQYGDRYYPSMSLSLIHISEPTRLLSI
;
A
#
# COMPACT_ATOMS: atom_id res chain seq x y z
N MET A 1 -0.32 2.08 -22.68
CA MET A 1 -0.81 3.22 -23.50
C MET A 1 -2.22 3.54 -23.03
N VAL A 2 -2.40 4.57 -22.19
CA VAL A 2 -3.72 4.99 -21.70
C VAL A 2 -4.44 5.62 -22.89
N LYS A 3 -5.58 5.06 -23.29
CA LYS A 3 -6.44 5.69 -24.30
C LYS A 3 -6.90 7.04 -23.75
N ARG A 4 -6.57 8.12 -24.45
CA ARG A 4 -7.08 9.45 -24.14
C ARG A 4 -8.60 9.43 -24.38
N HIS A 5 -9.37 9.65 -23.35
CA HIS A 5 -10.82 9.78 -23.47
C HIS A 5 -11.13 11.25 -23.73
N PRO A 6 -11.78 11.59 -24.89
CA PRO A 6 -12.05 12.98 -25.29
C PRO A 6 -12.90 13.74 -24.25
N GLU A 7 -13.75 13.04 -23.50
CA GLU A 7 -14.58 13.62 -22.44
C GLU A 7 -13.76 14.24 -21.30
N PHE A 8 -12.47 13.91 -21.16
CA PHE A 8 -11.60 14.52 -20.16
C PHE A 8 -10.93 15.82 -20.62
N ASP A 9 -11.04 16.15 -21.92
CA ASP A 9 -10.53 17.40 -22.47
C ASP A 9 -11.52 18.57 -22.32
N GLU A 10 -12.72 18.32 -21.76
CA GLU A 10 -13.76 19.36 -21.53
C GLU A 10 -13.44 20.33 -20.37
N PHE A 11 -12.43 20.04 -19.57
CA PHE A 11 -12.03 20.85 -18.44
C PHE A 11 -10.82 21.72 -18.81
N GLU A 12 -11.04 22.96 -19.25
CA GLU A 12 -9.98 23.86 -19.73
C GLU A 12 -8.83 24.10 -18.71
N ASN A 13 -9.08 23.93 -17.42
CA ASN A 13 -8.10 24.19 -16.34
C ASN A 13 -7.77 22.97 -15.47
N ALA A 14 -8.19 21.77 -15.86
CA ALA A 14 -7.94 20.56 -15.10
C ALA A 14 -7.23 19.52 -15.99
N ARG A 15 -6.12 18.96 -15.47
CA ARG A 15 -5.43 17.83 -16.10
C ARG A 15 -5.79 16.57 -15.33
N ILE A 16 -6.53 15.68 -15.97
CA ILE A 16 -6.80 14.33 -15.44
C ILE A 16 -5.64 13.43 -15.81
N ALA A 17 -4.98 12.87 -14.83
CA ALA A 17 -3.84 11.98 -15.01
C ALA A 17 -3.87 10.87 -13.96
N ILE A 18 -3.34 9.70 -14.32
CA ILE A 18 -3.07 8.64 -13.36
C ILE A 18 -1.79 9.00 -12.61
N PRO A 19 -1.78 9.02 -11.27
CA PRO A 19 -0.56 9.21 -10.49
C PRO A 19 0.50 8.16 -10.85
N LYS A 20 1.76 8.52 -10.77
CA LYS A 20 2.84 7.56 -10.98
C LYS A 20 2.75 6.47 -9.95
N THR A 21 2.73 5.24 -10.41
CA THR A 21 2.47 4.07 -9.58
C THR A 21 3.43 2.95 -9.96
N VAL A 22 4.00 2.32 -8.94
CA VAL A 22 4.79 1.08 -9.04
C VAL A 22 4.16 0.04 -8.12
N VAL A 23 4.16 -1.21 -8.54
CA VAL A 23 3.63 -2.32 -7.75
C VAL A 23 4.74 -3.31 -7.47
N LEU A 24 4.96 -3.61 -6.21
CA LEU A 24 5.73 -4.77 -5.77
C LEU A 24 4.78 -5.96 -5.76
N CYS A 25 5.01 -6.90 -6.67
CA CYS A 25 4.17 -8.08 -6.80
C CYS A 25 4.38 -9.06 -5.65
N THR A 26 3.52 -10.06 -5.56
CA THR A 26 3.52 -11.04 -4.46
C THR A 26 4.77 -11.93 -4.42
N ASP A 27 5.52 -12.05 -5.51
CA ASP A 27 6.82 -12.74 -5.53
C ASP A 27 7.87 -12.05 -4.63
N VAL A 28 7.82 -10.71 -4.54
CA VAL A 28 8.68 -9.95 -3.62
C VAL A 28 8.31 -10.24 -2.17
N PHE A 29 7.02 -10.38 -1.87
CA PHE A 29 6.54 -10.76 -0.54
C PHE A 29 7.04 -12.16 -0.18
N ASP A 30 6.86 -13.14 -1.06
CA ASP A 30 7.32 -14.52 -0.84
C ASP A 30 8.84 -14.56 -0.60
N GLU A 31 9.62 -13.90 -1.47
CA GLU A 31 11.08 -13.81 -1.33
C GLU A 31 11.50 -13.18 0.02
N PHE A 32 10.82 -12.12 0.44
CA PHE A 32 11.07 -11.45 1.71
C PHE A 32 10.76 -12.36 2.90
N MET A 33 9.64 -13.06 2.89
CA MET A 33 9.22 -13.97 3.95
C MET A 33 10.17 -15.16 4.06
N ASP A 34 10.51 -15.78 2.93
CA ASP A 34 11.35 -16.97 2.88
C ASP A 34 12.81 -16.68 3.28
N THR A 35 13.39 -15.61 2.69
CA THR A 35 14.80 -15.26 2.93
C THR A 35 15.06 -14.92 4.40
N ASN A 36 14.08 -14.30 5.08
CA ASN A 36 14.20 -13.89 6.47
C ASN A 36 13.58 -14.90 7.46
N ASN A 37 13.04 -16.03 7.01
CA ASN A 37 12.38 -17.05 7.83
C ASN A 37 11.28 -16.46 8.73
N LEU A 38 10.45 -15.58 8.21
CA LEU A 38 9.47 -14.82 9.00
C LEU A 38 8.18 -15.58 9.32
N TYR A 39 7.85 -16.63 8.59
CA TYR A 39 6.60 -17.38 8.81
C TYR A 39 6.42 -17.88 10.23
N GLN A 40 7.50 -18.31 10.89
CA GLN A 40 7.41 -18.81 12.25
C GLN A 40 6.90 -17.75 13.24
N ILE A 41 7.42 -16.52 13.17
CA ILE A 41 6.97 -15.43 14.03
C ILE A 41 5.62 -14.86 13.57
N ALA A 42 5.41 -14.76 12.26
CA ALA A 42 4.20 -14.23 11.67
C ALA A 42 2.95 -15.04 12.06
N LEU A 43 3.05 -16.36 12.04
CA LEU A 43 1.95 -17.28 12.37
C LEU A 43 1.83 -17.58 13.89
N SER A 44 2.74 -17.07 14.71
CA SER A 44 2.69 -17.25 16.17
C SER A 44 1.60 -16.40 16.83
N ASP A 45 1.36 -16.61 18.14
CA ASP A 45 0.48 -15.80 18.96
C ASP A 45 1.17 -14.52 19.51
N ALA A 46 2.29 -14.11 18.92
CA ALA A 46 2.98 -12.88 19.30
C ALA A 46 2.09 -11.65 19.06
N ASP A 47 2.29 -10.61 19.87
CA ASP A 47 1.60 -9.34 19.71
C ASP A 47 2.08 -8.59 18.45
N ASP A 48 1.25 -7.64 17.97
CA ASP A 48 1.51 -6.86 16.75
C ASP A 48 2.83 -6.11 16.81
N ALA A 49 3.21 -5.58 17.98
CA ALA A 49 4.45 -4.84 18.17
C ALA A 49 5.67 -5.77 18.03
N THR A 50 5.58 -6.98 18.53
CA THR A 50 6.62 -8.00 18.39
C THR A 50 6.75 -8.45 16.93
N ILE A 51 5.64 -8.75 16.26
CA ILE A 51 5.64 -9.10 14.83
C ILE A 51 6.28 -7.97 14.02
N LEU A 52 5.81 -6.74 14.18
CA LEU A 52 6.34 -5.57 13.48
C LEU A 52 7.85 -5.42 13.69
N LYS A 53 8.33 -5.60 14.93
CA LYS A 53 9.76 -5.49 15.25
C LYS A 53 10.62 -6.51 14.49
N TYR A 54 10.14 -7.73 14.30
CA TYR A 54 10.86 -8.75 13.51
C TYR A 54 10.87 -8.37 12.03
N PHE A 55 9.74 -7.93 11.48
CA PHE A 55 9.64 -7.50 10.09
C PHE A 55 10.54 -6.29 9.80
N LEU A 56 10.57 -5.29 10.69
CA LEU A 56 11.44 -4.11 10.51
C LEU A 56 12.93 -4.46 10.52
N LYS A 57 13.34 -5.50 11.26
CA LYS A 57 14.74 -5.97 11.27
C LYS A 57 15.10 -6.80 10.04
N ALA A 58 14.14 -7.36 9.37
CA ALA A 58 14.33 -8.18 8.19
C ALA A 58 14.82 -7.33 7.01
N LYS A 59 15.48 -7.97 6.04
CA LYS A 59 16.07 -7.30 4.88
C LYS A 59 15.22 -7.53 3.64
N LEU A 60 14.82 -6.43 2.98
CA LEU A 60 14.21 -6.51 1.65
C LEU A 60 15.25 -6.99 0.62
N PRO A 61 14.82 -7.61 -0.51
CA PRO A 61 15.73 -8.00 -1.58
C PRO A 61 16.55 -6.83 -2.11
N ASP A 62 17.88 -6.99 -2.19
CA ASP A 62 18.80 -5.93 -2.61
C ASP A 62 18.54 -5.41 -4.02
N ARG A 63 17.99 -6.26 -4.90
CA ARG A 63 17.62 -5.90 -6.27
C ARG A 63 16.62 -4.74 -6.36
N LEU A 64 15.85 -4.49 -5.31
CA LEU A 64 14.85 -3.41 -5.29
C LEU A 64 15.46 -2.02 -5.08
N ILE A 65 16.71 -1.93 -4.61
CA ILE A 65 17.34 -0.65 -4.24
C ILE A 65 17.47 0.26 -5.46
N GLU A 66 17.93 -0.27 -6.59
CA GLU A 66 18.08 0.50 -7.84
C GLU A 66 16.72 0.93 -8.39
N ASP A 67 15.70 0.04 -8.31
CA ASP A 67 14.35 0.35 -8.73
C ASP A 67 13.74 1.47 -7.89
N PHE A 68 13.95 1.46 -6.57
CA PHE A 68 13.49 2.52 -5.68
C PHE A 68 14.18 3.86 -5.99
N PHE A 69 15.48 3.85 -6.23
CA PHE A 69 16.17 5.08 -6.62
C PHE A 69 15.67 5.62 -7.96
N THR A 70 15.41 4.75 -8.92
CA THR A 70 14.80 5.15 -10.20
C THR A 70 13.39 5.74 -9.99
N PHE A 71 12.60 5.16 -9.10
CA PHE A 71 11.30 5.70 -8.75
C PHE A 71 11.40 7.09 -8.09
N PHE A 72 12.37 7.30 -7.17
CA PHE A 72 12.62 8.61 -6.56
C PHE A 72 13.11 9.66 -7.56
N ASP A 73 13.77 9.27 -8.65
CA ASP A 73 14.16 10.22 -9.70
C ASP A 73 12.96 10.79 -10.46
N VAL A 74 11.89 10.01 -10.54
CA VAL A 74 10.68 10.37 -11.28
C VAL A 74 9.61 11.01 -10.39
N VAL A 75 9.50 10.58 -9.10
CA VAL A 75 8.49 11.05 -8.14
C VAL A 75 9.14 12.05 -7.19
N LYS A 76 8.68 13.30 -7.21
CA LYS A 76 9.17 14.41 -6.38
C LYS A 76 8.08 14.94 -5.44
N SER A 77 7.21 14.06 -4.99
CA SER A 77 6.09 14.32 -4.08
C SER A 77 6.03 13.21 -3.03
N PRO A 78 5.23 13.35 -1.96
CA PRO A 78 5.00 12.27 -1.01
C PRO A 78 4.53 11.00 -1.70
N ILE A 79 4.86 9.85 -1.11
CA ILE A 79 4.51 8.53 -1.64
C ILE A 79 3.57 7.85 -0.65
N ALA A 80 2.44 7.36 -1.15
CA ALA A 80 1.54 6.46 -0.43
C ALA A 80 1.97 5.01 -0.68
N ILE A 81 2.13 4.26 0.40
CA ILE A 81 2.46 2.84 0.41
C ILE A 81 1.23 2.09 0.87
N ARG A 82 0.60 1.36 -0.03
CA ARG A 82 -0.72 0.74 0.16
C ARG A 82 -0.64 -0.76 -0.03
N SER A 83 -1.43 -1.47 0.76
CA SER A 83 -1.69 -2.89 0.56
C SER A 83 -2.47 -3.13 -0.74
N SER A 84 -2.30 -4.31 -1.31
CA SER A 84 -3.13 -4.87 -2.37
C SER A 84 -3.09 -6.38 -2.26
N SER A 85 -4.19 -6.95 -1.81
CA SER A 85 -4.32 -8.39 -1.63
C SER A 85 -5.62 -8.92 -2.25
N LEU A 86 -5.71 -10.24 -2.43
CA LEU A 86 -6.93 -10.85 -2.95
C LEU A 86 -8.14 -10.66 -2.03
N LEU A 87 -7.91 -10.55 -0.72
CA LEU A 87 -8.99 -10.37 0.24
C LEU A 87 -9.59 -8.96 0.19
N GLU A 88 -8.78 -7.93 -0.12
CA GLU A 88 -9.27 -6.55 -0.25
C GLU A 88 -10.26 -6.40 -1.41
N ASP A 89 -10.10 -7.18 -2.48
CA ASP A 89 -10.94 -7.16 -3.67
C ASP A 89 -12.11 -8.18 -3.61
N SER A 90 -12.32 -8.83 -2.48
CA SER A 90 -13.38 -9.81 -2.33
C SER A 90 -14.77 -9.17 -2.37
N HIS A 91 -15.58 -9.54 -3.37
CA HIS A 91 -16.96 -9.05 -3.51
C HIS A 91 -17.91 -9.53 -2.40
N TYR A 92 -17.56 -10.61 -1.70
CA TYR A 92 -18.46 -11.25 -0.73
C TYR A 92 -18.17 -10.83 0.72
N GLN A 93 -16.93 -10.39 1.00
CA GLN A 93 -16.50 -10.03 2.35
C GLN A 93 -15.50 -8.88 2.22
N PRO A 94 -15.93 -7.60 2.34
CA PRO A 94 -15.04 -6.47 2.18
C PRO A 94 -14.00 -6.44 3.30
N PHE A 95 -12.73 -6.47 2.91
CA PHE A 95 -11.57 -6.44 3.81
C PHE A 95 -10.94 -5.03 3.88
N ALA A 96 -11.72 -4.02 3.55
CA ALA A 96 -11.24 -2.66 3.45
C ALA A 96 -10.80 -2.09 4.81
N GLY A 97 -9.59 -1.52 4.87
CA GLY A 97 -9.10 -0.79 6.03
C GLY A 97 -8.48 -1.64 7.15
N ILE A 98 -8.30 -2.95 6.95
CA ILE A 98 -7.67 -3.83 7.93
C ILE A 98 -6.15 -3.78 7.80
N TYR A 99 -5.62 -3.71 6.58
CA TYR A 99 -4.20 -3.56 6.35
C TYR A 99 -3.74 -2.11 6.46
N ASN A 100 -2.50 -1.93 6.88
CA ASN A 100 -1.94 -0.60 7.08
C ASN A 100 -1.59 0.08 5.75
N THR A 101 -1.88 1.38 5.70
CA THR A 101 -1.38 2.30 4.67
C THR A 101 -0.40 3.27 5.31
N TYR A 102 0.74 3.48 4.67
CA TYR A 102 1.75 4.43 5.12
C TYR A 102 1.91 5.55 4.09
N MET A 103 2.32 6.72 4.56
CA MET A 103 2.73 7.83 3.70
C MET A 103 4.10 8.30 4.13
N ILE A 104 5.01 8.48 3.16
CA ILE A 104 6.32 9.06 3.41
C ILE A 104 6.44 10.41 2.70
N PRO A 105 7.05 11.42 3.34
CA PRO A 105 7.30 12.71 2.71
C PRO A 105 8.35 12.56 1.60
N TYR A 106 8.38 13.52 0.68
CA TYR A 106 9.52 13.69 -0.20
C TYR A 106 10.66 14.36 0.59
N LEU A 107 11.84 13.79 0.51
CA LEU A 107 13.08 14.32 1.09
C LEU A 107 14.18 14.37 0.03
N ASP A 108 15.08 15.33 0.15
CA ASP A 108 16.25 15.41 -0.74
C ASP A 108 17.27 14.30 -0.47
N ASP A 109 17.29 13.78 0.78
CA ASP A 109 18.14 12.63 1.15
C ASP A 109 17.49 11.33 0.65
N ARG A 110 18.04 10.78 -0.43
CA ARG A 110 17.58 9.54 -1.06
C ARG A 110 17.74 8.31 -0.16
N TYR A 111 18.75 8.30 0.71
CA TYR A 111 18.98 7.16 1.60
C TYR A 111 18.01 7.18 2.77
N GLU A 112 17.65 8.35 3.26
CA GLU A 112 16.60 8.48 4.26
C GLU A 112 15.24 8.09 3.68
N MET A 113 14.92 8.54 2.46
CA MET A 113 13.72 8.09 1.74
C MET A 113 13.70 6.56 1.56
N LEU A 114 14.84 5.96 1.19
CA LEU A 114 14.94 4.50 1.02
C LEU A 114 14.67 3.78 2.34
N ARG A 115 15.19 4.28 3.44
CA ARG A 115 14.95 3.73 4.78
C ARG A 115 13.46 3.79 5.14
N MET A 116 12.85 4.97 4.99
CA MET A 116 11.43 5.17 5.29
C MET A 116 10.54 4.30 4.40
N LEU A 117 10.83 4.22 3.10
CA LEU A 117 10.11 3.36 2.16
C LEU A 117 10.23 1.89 2.55
N SER A 118 11.44 1.43 2.85
CA SER A 118 11.69 0.05 3.28
C SER A 118 10.91 -0.30 4.54
N ASP A 119 10.92 0.58 5.54
CA ASP A 119 10.20 0.38 6.80
C ASP A 119 8.69 0.37 6.58
N ALA A 120 8.17 1.24 5.71
CA ALA A 120 6.75 1.28 5.36
C ALA A 120 6.30 -0.01 4.64
N ILE A 121 7.07 -0.51 3.66
CA ILE A 121 6.79 -1.77 2.96
C ILE A 121 6.74 -2.94 3.96
N LYS A 122 7.74 -3.03 4.84
CA LYS A 122 7.78 -4.05 5.89
C LYS A 122 6.61 -3.95 6.86
N GLY A 123 6.17 -2.72 7.16
CA GLY A 123 4.99 -2.46 7.97
C GLY A 123 3.70 -2.94 7.31
N VAL A 124 3.54 -2.74 5.98
CA VAL A 124 2.43 -3.31 5.22
C VAL A 124 2.47 -4.83 5.25
N TYR A 125 3.63 -5.45 5.00
CA TYR A 125 3.79 -6.90 5.07
C TYR A 125 3.47 -7.47 6.46
N ALA A 126 3.91 -6.80 7.52
CA ALA A 126 3.62 -7.21 8.90
C ALA A 126 2.12 -7.16 9.22
N SER A 127 1.39 -6.18 8.67
CA SER A 127 -0.03 -5.99 8.96
C SER A 127 -0.93 -7.15 8.52
N VAL A 128 -0.46 -8.00 7.60
CA VAL A 128 -1.12 -9.26 7.23
C VAL A 128 -1.31 -10.16 8.46
N TYR A 129 -0.36 -10.14 9.38
CA TYR A 129 -0.28 -11.05 10.53
C TYR A 129 -0.67 -10.39 11.85
N PHE A 130 -1.20 -9.18 11.82
CA PHE A 130 -1.69 -8.50 13.01
C PHE A 130 -2.98 -9.14 13.55
N ARG A 131 -3.28 -8.87 14.80
CA ARG A 131 -4.41 -9.45 15.52
C ARG A 131 -5.73 -9.31 14.76
N ASP A 132 -6.02 -8.11 14.22
CA ASP A 132 -7.27 -7.84 13.53
C ASP A 132 -7.36 -8.62 12.21
N SER A 133 -6.26 -8.72 11.46
CA SER A 133 -6.17 -9.52 10.24
C SER A 133 -6.37 -11.01 10.55
N LYS A 134 -5.68 -11.55 11.58
CA LYS A 134 -5.84 -12.93 12.04
C LYS A 134 -7.28 -13.23 12.47
N ALA A 135 -7.88 -12.35 13.28
CA ALA A 135 -9.24 -12.51 13.75
C ALA A 135 -10.25 -12.53 12.61
N TYR A 136 -10.07 -11.65 11.61
CA TYR A 136 -10.94 -11.62 10.44
C TYR A 136 -10.81 -12.91 9.60
N MET A 137 -9.60 -13.37 9.35
CA MET A 137 -9.37 -14.61 8.59
C MET A 137 -9.92 -15.84 9.30
N GLN A 138 -9.84 -15.88 10.63
CA GLN A 138 -10.47 -16.95 11.44
C GLN A 138 -12.01 -16.92 11.39
N ALA A 139 -12.60 -15.73 11.28
CA ALA A 139 -14.06 -15.57 11.16
C ALA A 139 -14.57 -15.87 9.75
N THR A 140 -13.68 -15.94 8.77
CA THR A 140 -13.96 -16.27 7.37
C THR A 140 -13.33 -17.61 7.02
N SER A 141 -13.68 -18.20 5.89
CA SER A 141 -13.07 -19.46 5.42
C SER A 141 -11.68 -19.28 4.82
N ASN A 142 -11.06 -18.12 5.00
CA ASN A 142 -9.75 -17.80 4.43
C ASN A 142 -8.63 -18.34 5.31
N VAL A 143 -7.54 -18.73 4.68
CA VAL A 143 -6.38 -19.34 5.35
C VAL A 143 -5.21 -18.35 5.30
N ILE A 144 -4.76 -17.88 6.47
CA ILE A 144 -3.76 -16.82 6.60
C ILE A 144 -2.40 -17.13 5.96
N ASP A 145 -2.00 -18.40 5.92
CA ASP A 145 -0.76 -18.83 5.30
C ASP A 145 -0.80 -18.82 3.76
N GLN A 146 -1.98 -18.66 3.18
CA GLN A 146 -2.18 -18.52 1.74
C GLN A 146 -2.32 -17.06 1.31
N GLU A 147 -2.44 -16.13 2.26
CA GLU A 147 -2.55 -14.71 1.94
C GLU A 147 -1.21 -14.14 1.48
N LYS A 148 -1.20 -13.52 0.32
CA LYS A 148 -0.04 -12.88 -0.28
C LYS A 148 -0.30 -11.42 -0.48
N MET A 149 0.71 -10.60 -0.17
CA MET A 149 0.60 -9.16 -0.19
C MET A 149 1.41 -8.55 -1.33
N ALA A 150 0.73 -7.89 -2.25
CA ALA A 150 1.36 -6.92 -3.13
C ALA A 150 1.35 -5.53 -2.46
N VAL A 151 2.31 -4.68 -2.81
CA VAL A 151 2.39 -3.31 -2.29
C VAL A 151 2.38 -2.31 -3.44
N ILE A 152 1.47 -1.35 -3.36
CA ILE A 152 1.35 -0.26 -4.32
C ILE A 152 2.10 0.96 -3.77
N LEU A 153 3.11 1.42 -4.52
CA LEU A 153 3.80 2.67 -4.28
C LEU A 153 3.21 3.72 -5.21
N GLN A 154 2.54 4.72 -4.69
CA GLN A 154 1.80 5.69 -5.49
C GLN A 154 2.15 7.13 -5.12
N GLU A 155 2.44 7.94 -6.14
CA GLU A 155 2.61 9.38 -6.01
C GLU A 155 1.34 10.01 -5.41
N VAL A 156 1.49 10.83 -4.36
CA VAL A 156 0.40 11.64 -3.83
C VAL A 156 0.33 12.95 -4.61
N VAL A 157 -0.74 13.14 -5.36
CA VAL A 157 -0.97 14.37 -6.13
C VAL A 157 -1.61 15.42 -5.24
N GLY A 158 -0.95 16.57 -5.11
CA GLY A 158 -1.44 17.64 -4.25
C GLY A 158 -0.50 18.83 -4.19
N ASN A 159 -0.64 19.65 -3.16
CA ASN A 159 0.18 20.83 -2.94
C ASN A 159 0.67 20.93 -1.51
N GLN A 160 1.86 21.49 -1.34
CA GLN A 160 2.43 21.77 -0.04
C GLN A 160 1.96 23.13 0.47
N TYR A 161 1.52 23.16 1.74
CA TYR A 161 1.13 24.36 2.46
C TYR A 161 1.87 24.41 3.80
N GLY A 162 2.95 25.18 3.85
CA GLY A 162 3.86 25.21 5.00
C GLY A 162 4.55 23.85 5.21
N ASP A 163 4.32 23.25 6.37
CA ASP A 163 4.85 21.95 6.77
C ASP A 163 3.94 20.75 6.41
N ARG A 164 2.83 21.03 5.74
CA ARG A 164 1.82 20.00 5.41
C ARG A 164 1.63 19.87 3.92
N TYR A 165 1.33 18.64 3.49
CA TYR A 165 0.98 18.31 2.11
C TYR A 165 -0.46 17.82 2.05
N TYR A 166 -1.27 18.44 1.19
CA TYR A 166 -2.67 18.09 1.00
C TYR A 166 -2.87 17.55 -0.42
N PRO A 167 -3.49 16.37 -0.58
CA PRO A 167 -3.90 15.90 -1.89
C PRO A 167 -4.97 16.83 -2.47
N SER A 168 -4.93 17.02 -3.78
CA SER A 168 -5.93 17.84 -4.48
C SER A 168 -7.33 17.24 -4.37
N MET A 169 -7.42 15.93 -4.26
CA MET A 169 -8.66 15.17 -4.09
C MET A 169 -8.37 13.90 -3.30
N SER A 170 -9.25 13.55 -2.38
CA SER A 170 -9.21 12.27 -1.68
C SER A 170 -10.55 11.58 -1.87
N LEU A 171 -10.52 10.36 -2.43
CA LEU A 171 -11.72 9.60 -2.77
C LEU A 171 -11.51 8.12 -2.45
N SER A 172 -12.57 7.48 -1.93
CA SER A 172 -12.63 6.04 -1.75
C SER A 172 -13.81 5.47 -2.51
N LEU A 173 -13.62 4.33 -3.17
CA LEU A 173 -14.70 3.64 -3.89
C LEU A 173 -15.87 3.24 -2.98
N ILE A 174 -15.60 3.00 -1.71
CA ILE A 174 -16.64 2.70 -0.72
C ILE A 174 -17.64 3.87 -0.54
N HIS A 175 -17.17 5.11 -0.69
CA HIS A 175 -18.01 6.30 -0.63
C HIS A 175 -18.81 6.55 -1.91
N ILE A 176 -18.43 5.94 -3.03
CA ILE A 176 -19.15 6.05 -4.30
C ILE A 176 -20.33 5.07 -4.37
N SER A 177 -20.24 3.94 -3.69
CA SER A 177 -21.28 2.90 -3.73
C SER A 177 -22.47 3.18 -2.79
N GLU A 178 -22.29 3.97 -1.73
CA GLU A 178 -23.36 4.27 -0.77
C GLU A 178 -24.51 5.13 -1.32
N PRO A 179 -24.28 6.21 -2.08
CA PRO A 179 -25.36 7.04 -2.59
C PRO A 179 -26.33 6.28 -3.52
N THR A 180 -25.88 5.24 -4.19
CA THR A 180 -26.70 4.45 -5.12
C THR A 180 -27.70 3.55 -4.40
N ARG A 181 -27.42 3.16 -3.15
CA ARG A 181 -28.34 2.34 -2.34
C ARG A 181 -29.48 3.15 -1.72
N LEU A 182 -29.29 4.44 -1.49
CA LEU A 182 -30.32 5.32 -0.91
C LEU A 182 -31.36 5.78 -1.93
N LEU A 183 -31.11 5.60 -3.21
CA LEU A 183 -32.06 5.97 -4.29
C LEU A 183 -32.93 4.80 -4.76
N SER A 184 -32.83 3.63 -4.15
CA SER A 184 -33.58 2.42 -4.51
C SER A 184 -34.62 2.00 -3.45
N ILE A 185 -35.13 2.96 -2.65
CA ILE A 185 -36.27 2.76 -1.73
C ILE A 185 -37.50 3.45 -2.27
#